data_b5357c6f81787916d17b3104d7b29cb5
#
_entry.id   b5357c6f81787916d17b3104d7b29cb5
#
_cell.length_a   1.000
_cell.length_b   1.000
_cell.length_c   1.000
_cell.angle_alpha   90.00
_cell.angle_beta   90.00
_cell.angle_gamma   90.00
#
_symmetry.space_group_name_H-M   'P 1'
#
loop_
_entity.id
_entity.type
_entity.pdbx_description
1 polymer ?
#
loop_
_entity_poly.entity_id
_entity_poly.type
_entity_poly.pdbx_seq_one_letter_code
_entity_poly.pdbx_strand_id
1 'polypeptide(L)'
;LHKQKQQFYEKQAEALASRQIQEKLMEQNDMEFPEAFLKRWMKATNEETTDETVEREFDNFRDNLRWSLIRNRLADDYEIEIEEKDLLEAAKRRIRNYFGGQSMPGMEQIVDSTAARLLQDENQVDQLAQEVLTDRVFELLLEKVNVEEKPVSLEEFEEEVERTQAKLQAAATEEEE
;
A
#
# COMPACT_ATOMS: atom_id res chain seq x y z
N LEU A 1 17.71 22.81 0.78
CA LEU A 1 18.29 21.55 1.30
C LEU A 1 17.68 21.12 2.64
N HIS A 2 17.56 21.99 3.64
CA HIS A 2 17.02 21.63 4.96
C HIS A 2 15.55 21.23 4.91
N LYS A 3 14.71 22.00 4.21
CA LYS A 3 13.28 21.75 4.08
C LYS A 3 12.98 20.44 3.31
N GLN A 4 13.80 20.09 2.33
CA GLN A 4 13.64 18.84 1.58
C GLN A 4 14.00 17.61 2.42
N LYS A 5 15.07 17.69 3.23
CA LYS A 5 15.42 16.63 4.16
C LYS A 5 14.35 16.43 5.23
N GLN A 6 13.84 17.52 5.81
CA GLN A 6 12.77 17.46 6.77
C GLN A 6 11.52 16.79 6.21
N GLN A 7 11.05 17.21 5.03
CA GLN A 7 9.90 16.59 4.36
C GLN A 7 10.11 15.11 4.02
N PHE A 8 11.34 14.72 3.72
CA PHE A 8 11.68 13.33 3.48
C PHE A 8 11.51 12.49 4.75
N TYR A 9 12.05 12.94 5.89
CA TYR A 9 11.92 12.21 7.16
C TYR A 9 10.49 12.23 7.71
N GLU A 10 9.75 13.32 7.54
CA GLU A 10 8.33 13.39 7.90
C GLU A 10 7.53 12.31 7.15
N LYS A 11 7.72 12.17 5.84
CA LYS A 11 7.06 11.12 5.05
C LYS A 11 7.44 9.70 5.48
N GLN A 12 8.70 9.49 5.84
CA GLN A 12 9.13 8.19 6.34
C GLN A 12 8.52 7.88 7.72
N ALA A 13 8.39 8.87 8.59
CA ALA A 13 7.74 8.72 9.89
C ALA A 13 6.23 8.41 9.71
N GLU A 14 5.54 9.09 8.80
CA GLU A 14 4.15 8.79 8.46
C GLU A 14 3.99 7.36 7.91
N ALA A 15 4.90 6.91 7.06
CA ALA A 15 4.88 5.55 6.55
C ALA A 15 5.08 4.50 7.65
N LEU A 16 6.00 4.76 8.60
CA LEU A 16 6.19 3.90 9.78
C LEU A 16 4.95 3.87 10.67
N ALA A 17 4.33 5.03 10.94
CA ALA A 17 3.11 5.12 11.73
C ALA A 17 1.97 4.35 11.06
N SER A 18 1.77 4.52 9.75
CA SER A 18 0.77 3.78 8.96
C SER A 18 0.99 2.28 9.06
N ARG A 19 2.24 1.83 8.98
CA ARG A 19 2.60 0.42 9.13
C ARG A 19 2.25 -0.12 10.52
N GLN A 20 2.61 0.60 11.57
CA GLN A 20 2.28 0.21 12.94
C GLN A 20 0.77 0.16 13.20
N ILE A 21 0.02 1.09 12.60
CA ILE A 21 -1.45 1.08 12.65
C ILE A 21 -1.99 -0.17 11.95
N GLN A 22 -1.51 -0.48 10.76
CA GLN A 22 -1.90 -1.68 10.03
C GLN A 22 -1.63 -2.95 10.83
N GLU A 23 -0.42 -3.10 11.39
CA GLU A 23 -0.04 -4.25 12.20
C GLU A 23 -0.98 -4.42 13.41
N LYS A 24 -1.27 -3.34 14.13
CA LYS A 24 -2.21 -3.37 15.25
C LYS A 24 -3.63 -3.72 14.83
N LEU A 25 -4.11 -3.19 13.71
CA LEU A 25 -5.43 -3.54 13.19
C LEU A 25 -5.50 -5.02 12.79
N MET A 26 -4.45 -5.55 12.19
CA MET A 26 -4.35 -6.97 11.85
C MET A 26 -4.34 -7.87 13.10
N GLU A 27 -3.59 -7.49 14.14
CA GLU A 27 -3.53 -8.22 15.41
C GLU A 27 -4.87 -8.22 16.16
N GLN A 28 -5.59 -7.10 16.14
CA GLN A 28 -6.86 -6.92 16.87
C GLN A 28 -8.07 -7.50 16.15
N ASN A 29 -7.96 -7.78 14.86
CA ASN A 29 -9.03 -8.29 14.02
C ASN A 29 -8.67 -9.64 13.44
N ASP A 30 -8.54 -10.63 14.31
CA ASP A 30 -8.36 -12.02 13.86
C ASP A 30 -9.61 -12.53 13.14
N MET A 31 -9.41 -13.24 12.03
CA MET A 31 -10.48 -13.75 11.18
C MET A 31 -10.23 -15.21 10.84
N GLU A 32 -11.24 -16.04 11.02
CA GLU A 32 -11.22 -17.42 10.51
C GLU A 32 -11.60 -17.44 9.03
N PHE A 33 -10.76 -18.04 8.22
CA PHE A 33 -10.99 -18.20 6.78
C PHE A 33 -11.23 -19.67 6.43
N PRO A 34 -12.09 -19.94 5.42
CA PRO A 34 -12.28 -21.29 4.90
C PRO A 34 -11.08 -21.71 4.03
N GLU A 35 -9.96 -22.08 4.65
CA GLU A 35 -8.67 -22.32 3.98
C GLU A 35 -8.77 -23.26 2.79
N ALA A 36 -9.45 -24.41 2.97
CA ALA A 36 -9.62 -25.37 1.88
C ALA A 36 -10.36 -24.81 0.66
N PHE A 37 -11.27 -23.85 0.87
CA PHE A 37 -11.93 -23.15 -0.23
C PHE A 37 -10.98 -22.16 -0.87
N LEU A 38 -10.29 -21.33 -0.08
CA LEU A 38 -9.38 -20.31 -0.59
C LEU A 38 -8.21 -20.92 -1.37
N LYS A 39 -7.62 -22.00 -0.90
CA LYS A 39 -6.56 -22.72 -1.62
C LYS A 39 -7.05 -23.25 -2.98
N ARG A 40 -8.27 -23.81 -3.03
CA ARG A 40 -8.86 -24.21 -4.32
C ARG A 40 -9.15 -23.02 -5.24
N TRP A 41 -9.57 -21.89 -4.67
CA TRP A 41 -9.83 -20.67 -5.42
C TRP A 41 -8.53 -20.11 -6.01
N MET A 42 -7.45 -20.02 -5.24
CA MET A 42 -6.13 -19.60 -5.73
C MET A 42 -5.70 -20.44 -6.95
N LYS A 43 -5.87 -21.74 -6.85
CA LYS A 43 -5.53 -22.68 -7.93
C LYS A 43 -6.44 -22.52 -9.17
N ALA A 44 -7.71 -22.23 -8.97
CA ALA A 44 -8.68 -22.05 -10.07
C ALA A 44 -8.52 -20.70 -10.79
N THR A 45 -7.97 -19.68 -10.12
CA THR A 45 -7.77 -18.35 -10.69
C THR A 45 -6.56 -18.27 -11.61
N ASN A 46 -5.57 -19.16 -11.42
CA ASN A 46 -4.40 -19.25 -12.28
C ASN A 46 -4.05 -20.73 -12.53
N GLU A 47 -4.25 -21.18 -13.78
CA GLU A 47 -4.01 -22.57 -14.20
C GLU A 47 -2.55 -23.03 -14.05
N GLU A 48 -1.60 -22.09 -13.99
CA GLU A 48 -0.17 -22.37 -13.79
C GLU A 48 0.20 -22.57 -12.32
N THR A 49 -0.72 -22.27 -11.39
CA THR A 49 -0.46 -22.35 -9.95
C THR A 49 -0.45 -23.80 -9.47
N THR A 50 0.69 -24.26 -8.97
CA THR A 50 0.85 -25.60 -8.42
C THR A 50 0.37 -25.68 -6.97
N ASP A 51 0.18 -26.91 -6.44
CA ASP A 51 -0.17 -27.09 -5.03
C ASP A 51 0.95 -26.58 -4.11
N GLU A 52 2.20 -26.74 -4.51
CA GLU A 52 3.38 -26.26 -3.78
C GLU A 52 3.41 -24.72 -3.71
N THR A 53 3.12 -24.05 -4.82
CA THR A 53 2.99 -22.59 -4.86
C THR A 53 1.84 -22.11 -3.96
N VAL A 54 0.69 -22.80 -3.99
CA VAL A 54 -0.45 -22.45 -3.12
C VAL A 54 -0.07 -22.55 -1.63
N GLU A 55 0.58 -23.64 -1.22
CA GLU A 55 0.98 -23.81 0.19
C GLU A 55 1.99 -22.75 0.62
N ARG A 56 2.93 -22.39 -0.23
CA ARG A 56 3.94 -21.36 0.04
C ARG A 56 3.34 -19.96 0.17
N GLU A 57 2.42 -19.61 -0.71
CA GLU A 57 1.88 -18.25 -0.80
C GLU A 57 0.59 -18.04 0.01
N PHE A 58 0.02 -19.12 0.57
CA PHE A 58 -1.28 -19.05 1.22
C PHE A 58 -1.32 -18.11 2.42
N ASP A 59 -0.30 -18.10 3.25
CA ASP A 59 -0.26 -17.23 4.44
C ASP A 59 -0.25 -15.76 4.06
N ASN A 60 0.55 -15.39 3.08
CA ASN A 60 0.57 -14.02 2.54
C ASN A 60 -0.75 -13.64 1.88
N PHE A 61 -1.32 -14.54 1.09
CA PHE A 61 -2.64 -14.34 0.49
C PHE A 61 -3.72 -14.12 1.56
N ARG A 62 -3.73 -14.94 2.61
CA ARG A 62 -4.67 -14.83 3.73
C ARG A 62 -4.52 -13.48 4.44
N ASP A 63 -3.30 -13.04 4.71
CA ASP A 63 -3.02 -11.78 5.40
C ASP A 63 -3.39 -10.57 4.52
N ASN A 64 -3.11 -10.63 3.23
CA ASN A 64 -3.56 -9.62 2.26
C ASN A 64 -5.10 -9.56 2.16
N LEU A 65 -5.78 -10.70 2.18
CA LEU A 65 -7.24 -10.76 2.20
C LEU A 65 -7.80 -10.14 3.48
N ARG A 66 -7.23 -10.49 4.64
CA ARG A 66 -7.61 -9.91 5.94
C ARG A 66 -7.47 -8.39 5.92
N TRP A 67 -6.32 -7.88 5.48
CA TRP A 67 -6.10 -6.45 5.37
C TRP A 67 -7.12 -5.78 4.44
N SER A 68 -7.39 -6.37 3.29
CA SER A 68 -8.39 -5.85 2.34
C SER A 68 -9.78 -5.75 2.96
N LEU A 69 -10.19 -6.76 3.73
CA LEU A 69 -11.49 -6.75 4.43
C LEU A 69 -11.54 -5.66 5.52
N ILE A 70 -10.49 -5.52 6.32
CA ILE A 70 -10.41 -4.46 7.35
C ILE A 70 -10.47 -3.09 6.69
N ARG A 71 -9.65 -2.85 5.67
CA ARG A 71 -9.60 -1.58 4.94
C ARG A 71 -10.95 -1.23 4.31
N ASN A 72 -11.57 -2.19 3.61
CA ASN A 72 -12.86 -1.96 2.98
C ASN A 72 -13.94 -1.68 4.03
N ARG A 73 -13.93 -2.38 5.16
CA ARG A 73 -14.85 -2.11 6.26
C ARG A 73 -14.67 -0.71 6.83
N LEU A 74 -13.44 -0.25 7.02
CA LEU A 74 -13.15 1.13 7.44
C LEU A 74 -13.65 2.14 6.41
N ALA A 75 -13.43 1.87 5.13
CA ALA A 75 -13.91 2.75 4.06
C ALA A 75 -15.44 2.88 4.07
N ASP A 76 -16.15 1.77 4.27
CA ASP A 76 -17.63 1.76 4.36
C ASP A 76 -18.11 2.50 5.62
N ASP A 77 -17.53 2.20 6.78
CA ASP A 77 -17.95 2.79 8.07
C ASP A 77 -17.71 4.30 8.13
N TYR A 78 -16.74 4.81 7.41
CA TYR A 78 -16.39 6.23 7.34
C TYR A 78 -16.79 6.91 6.02
N GLU A 79 -17.57 6.22 5.18
CA GLU A 79 -18.10 6.74 3.92
C GLU A 79 -17.03 7.35 3.02
N ILE A 80 -15.88 6.65 2.90
CA ILE A 80 -14.76 7.09 2.04
C ILE A 80 -15.15 6.87 0.59
N GLU A 81 -15.32 7.95 -0.14
CA GLU A 81 -15.59 7.93 -1.58
C GLU A 81 -14.34 8.25 -2.39
N ILE A 82 -14.17 7.57 -3.52
CA ILE A 82 -13.12 7.82 -4.49
C ILE A 82 -13.73 8.46 -5.72
N GLU A 83 -13.28 9.64 -6.06
CA GLU A 83 -13.73 10.37 -7.24
C GLU A 83 -12.75 10.16 -8.41
N GLU A 84 -13.23 10.39 -9.63
CA GLU A 84 -12.40 10.31 -10.85
C GLU A 84 -11.14 11.20 -10.79
N LYS A 85 -11.26 12.37 -10.13
CA LYS A 85 -10.12 13.26 -9.90
C LYS A 85 -9.03 12.63 -9.04
N ASP A 86 -9.40 11.81 -8.04
CA ASP A 86 -8.45 11.15 -7.16
C ASP A 86 -7.65 10.09 -7.93
N LEU A 87 -8.31 9.35 -8.82
CA LEU A 87 -7.68 8.39 -9.71
C LEU A 87 -6.73 9.08 -10.69
N LEU A 88 -7.13 10.22 -11.25
CA LEU A 88 -6.29 11.00 -12.16
C LEU A 88 -5.02 11.50 -11.46
N GLU A 89 -5.14 12.02 -10.24
CA GLU A 89 -3.99 12.49 -9.48
C GLU A 89 -3.07 11.33 -9.05
N ALA A 90 -3.62 10.18 -8.68
CA ALA A 90 -2.85 8.98 -8.39
C ALA A 90 -2.09 8.48 -9.64
N ALA A 91 -2.74 8.44 -10.80
CA ALA A 91 -2.10 8.12 -12.07
C ALA A 91 -0.94 9.06 -12.38
N LYS A 92 -1.16 10.37 -12.26
CA LYS A 92 -0.11 11.38 -12.47
C LYS A 92 1.04 11.23 -11.48
N ARG A 93 0.74 10.97 -10.19
CA ARG A 93 1.73 10.72 -9.14
C ARG A 93 2.59 9.50 -9.48
N ARG A 94 1.97 8.38 -9.89
CA ARG A 94 2.66 7.13 -10.30
C ARG A 94 3.61 7.39 -11.48
N ILE A 95 3.16 8.13 -12.49
CA ILE A 95 3.97 8.46 -13.66
C ILE A 95 5.14 9.38 -13.28
N ARG A 96 4.90 10.43 -12.49
CA ARG A 96 5.99 11.32 -12.02
C ARG A 96 7.04 10.55 -11.22
N ASN A 97 6.61 9.63 -10.35
CA ASN A 97 7.53 8.78 -9.57
C ASN A 97 8.38 7.87 -10.47
N TYR A 98 7.79 7.32 -11.53
CA TYR A 98 8.53 6.52 -12.51
C TYR A 98 9.65 7.32 -13.19
N PHE A 99 9.45 8.61 -13.42
CA PHE A 99 10.46 9.53 -13.96
C PHE A 99 11.35 10.17 -12.88
N GLY A 100 11.40 9.60 -11.67
CA GLY A 100 12.27 10.07 -10.58
C GLY A 100 11.77 11.32 -9.86
N GLY A 101 10.49 11.68 -10.00
CA GLY A 101 9.86 12.78 -9.27
C GLY A 101 10.33 14.18 -9.67
N GLN A 102 11.19 14.31 -10.68
CA GLN A 102 11.68 15.62 -11.14
C GLN A 102 10.74 16.23 -12.17
N SER A 103 10.42 17.50 -11.96
CA SER A 103 9.65 18.29 -12.92
C SER A 103 10.58 18.82 -14.00
N MET A 104 10.42 18.34 -15.24
CA MET A 104 11.16 18.83 -16.40
C MET A 104 10.23 19.62 -17.33
N PRO A 105 10.73 20.65 -18.03
CA PRO A 105 9.93 21.38 -19.00
C PRO A 105 9.33 20.45 -20.07
N GLY A 106 8.00 20.51 -20.27
CA GLY A 106 7.27 19.67 -21.21
C GLY A 106 6.83 18.29 -20.66
N MET A 107 7.26 17.89 -19.47
CA MET A 107 6.89 16.62 -18.86
C MET A 107 5.41 16.57 -18.48
N GLU A 108 4.81 17.67 -18.06
CA GLU A 108 3.40 17.71 -17.62
C GLU A 108 2.45 17.23 -18.74
N GLN A 109 2.70 17.59 -19.99
CA GLN A 109 1.88 17.12 -21.11
C GLN A 109 1.99 15.61 -21.33
N ILE A 110 3.20 15.03 -21.11
CA ILE A 110 3.43 13.58 -21.17
C ILE A 110 2.72 12.92 -20.01
N VAL A 111 2.84 13.47 -18.81
CA VAL A 111 2.16 12.95 -17.60
C VAL A 111 0.65 12.95 -17.81
N ASP A 112 0.07 14.04 -18.26
CA ASP A 112 -1.38 14.17 -18.49
C ASP A 112 -1.87 13.17 -19.54
N SER A 113 -1.19 13.07 -20.69
CA SER A 113 -1.60 12.15 -21.75
C SER A 113 -1.42 10.68 -21.36
N THR A 114 -0.37 10.36 -20.62
CA THR A 114 -0.12 9.00 -20.15
C THR A 114 -1.11 8.61 -19.05
N ALA A 115 -1.43 9.52 -18.12
CA ALA A 115 -2.45 9.31 -17.10
C ALA A 115 -3.82 9.06 -17.71
N ALA A 116 -4.21 9.86 -18.72
CA ALA A 116 -5.47 9.65 -19.43
C ALA A 116 -5.55 8.29 -20.13
N ARG A 117 -4.43 7.78 -20.68
CA ARG A 117 -4.38 6.43 -21.27
C ARG A 117 -4.47 5.34 -20.20
N LEU A 118 -3.81 5.54 -19.07
CA LEU A 118 -3.81 4.58 -17.95
C LEU A 118 -5.23 4.41 -17.39
N LEU A 119 -6.03 5.47 -17.37
CA LEU A 119 -7.42 5.44 -16.94
C LEU A 119 -8.40 4.82 -17.97
N GLN A 120 -7.92 4.43 -19.15
CA GLN A 120 -8.73 3.68 -20.12
C GLN A 120 -8.64 2.16 -19.92
N ASP A 121 -7.71 1.69 -19.10
CA ASP A 121 -7.53 0.28 -18.79
C ASP A 121 -8.20 -0.02 -17.44
N GLU A 122 -9.25 -0.84 -17.44
CA GLU A 122 -10.05 -1.19 -16.26
C GLU A 122 -9.18 -1.79 -15.15
N ASN A 123 -8.21 -2.65 -15.47
CA ASN A 123 -7.32 -3.24 -14.47
C ASN A 123 -6.43 -2.20 -13.81
N GLN A 124 -5.96 -1.20 -14.57
CA GLN A 124 -5.17 -0.09 -14.01
C GLN A 124 -6.04 0.82 -13.15
N VAL A 125 -7.27 1.08 -13.55
CA VAL A 125 -8.23 1.85 -12.75
C VAL A 125 -8.51 1.15 -11.42
N ASP A 126 -8.75 -0.17 -11.44
CA ASP A 126 -8.99 -0.95 -10.22
C ASP A 126 -7.77 -0.90 -9.27
N GLN A 127 -6.56 -1.05 -9.81
CA GLN A 127 -5.34 -0.95 -9.02
C GLN A 127 -5.16 0.46 -8.40
N LEU A 128 -5.41 1.52 -9.19
CA LEU A 128 -5.35 2.90 -8.69
C LEU A 128 -6.41 3.15 -7.64
N ALA A 129 -7.62 2.63 -7.82
CA ALA A 129 -8.70 2.76 -6.84
C ALA A 129 -8.31 2.10 -5.50
N GLN A 130 -7.69 0.92 -5.53
CA GLN A 130 -7.20 0.26 -4.32
C GLN A 130 -6.06 1.03 -3.65
N GLU A 131 -5.15 1.63 -4.44
CA GLU A 131 -4.08 2.51 -3.93
C GLU A 131 -4.67 3.74 -3.25
N VAL A 132 -5.58 4.47 -3.94
CA VAL A 132 -6.24 5.67 -3.40
C VAL A 132 -7.04 5.35 -2.14
N LEU A 133 -7.78 4.23 -2.14
CA LEU A 133 -8.54 3.80 -0.98
C LEU A 133 -7.64 3.56 0.22
N THR A 134 -6.51 2.91 0.00
CA THR A 134 -5.52 2.65 1.04
C THR A 134 -4.95 3.95 1.60
N ASP A 135 -4.55 4.88 0.74
CA ASP A 135 -4.06 6.20 1.13
C ASP A 135 -5.11 6.95 1.98
N ARG A 136 -6.37 7.00 1.53
CA ARG A 136 -7.47 7.67 2.26
C ARG A 136 -7.77 7.04 3.61
N VAL A 137 -7.74 5.71 3.70
CA VAL A 137 -7.92 5.02 4.97
C VAL A 137 -6.79 5.36 5.94
N PHE A 138 -5.53 5.40 5.48
CA PHE A 138 -4.42 5.79 6.36
C PHE A 138 -4.46 7.27 6.74
N GLU A 139 -4.81 8.18 5.84
CA GLU A 139 -5.04 9.59 6.17
C GLU A 139 -6.06 9.72 7.31
N LEU A 140 -7.21 9.06 7.17
CA LEU A 140 -8.26 9.01 8.19
C LEU A 140 -7.75 8.43 9.53
N LEU A 141 -7.03 7.31 9.47
CA LEU A 141 -6.54 6.63 10.67
C LEU A 141 -5.53 7.49 11.43
N LEU A 142 -4.61 8.16 10.72
CA LEU A 142 -3.64 9.07 11.33
C LEU A 142 -4.31 10.25 12.03
N GLU A 143 -5.46 10.72 11.53
CA GLU A 143 -6.25 11.76 12.20
C GLU A 143 -7.04 11.23 13.42
N LYS A 144 -7.44 9.96 13.40
CA LYS A 144 -8.32 9.35 14.42
C LYS A 144 -7.56 8.73 15.58
N VAL A 145 -6.37 8.19 15.32
CA VAL A 145 -5.56 7.55 16.36
C VAL A 145 -4.72 8.59 17.10
N ASN A 146 -4.44 8.30 18.35
CA ASN A 146 -3.49 9.10 19.11
C ASN A 146 -2.06 8.67 18.78
N VAL A 147 -1.40 9.39 17.89
CA VAL A 147 -0.01 9.15 17.51
C VAL A 147 0.90 9.75 18.58
N GLU A 148 1.68 8.93 19.25
CA GLU A 148 2.69 9.39 20.17
C GLU A 148 4.00 9.67 19.43
N GLU A 149 4.35 10.95 19.28
CA GLU A 149 5.61 11.35 18.68
C GLU A 149 6.76 11.15 19.67
N LYS A 150 7.72 10.31 19.31
CA LYS A 150 8.92 10.08 20.10
C LYS A 150 10.12 10.72 19.40
N PRO A 151 10.74 11.76 20.01
CA PRO A 151 11.95 12.33 19.46
C PRO A 151 13.10 11.32 19.57
N VAL A 152 13.72 11.04 18.46
CA VAL A 152 14.86 10.12 18.34
C VAL A 152 15.98 10.81 17.56
N SER A 153 17.21 10.32 17.70
CA SER A 153 18.30 10.77 16.86
C SER A 153 18.09 10.32 15.40
N LEU A 154 18.78 10.98 14.47
CA LEU A 154 18.72 10.59 13.05
C LEU A 154 19.18 9.14 12.83
N GLU A 155 20.22 8.73 13.53
CA GLU A 155 20.79 7.39 13.45
C GLU A 155 19.80 6.31 13.93
N GLU A 156 19.15 6.54 15.08
CA GLU A 156 18.08 5.65 15.59
C GLU A 156 16.88 5.57 14.64
N PHE A 157 16.54 6.68 13.97
CA PHE A 157 15.45 6.70 13.00
C PHE A 157 15.80 5.92 11.73
N GLU A 158 17.00 6.11 11.19
CA GLU A 158 17.50 5.39 10.02
C GLU A 158 17.58 3.88 10.29
N GLU A 159 18.05 3.46 11.47
CA GLU A 159 18.04 2.05 11.90
C GLU A 159 16.62 1.46 11.97
N GLU A 160 15.63 2.21 12.46
CA GLU A 160 14.25 1.75 12.52
C GLU A 160 13.63 1.60 11.13
N VAL A 161 13.92 2.53 10.22
CA VAL A 161 13.49 2.46 8.83
C VAL A 161 14.10 1.25 8.13
N GLU A 162 15.41 1.04 8.28
CA GLU A 162 16.11 -0.11 7.70
C GLU A 162 15.58 -1.43 8.25
N ARG A 163 15.35 -1.51 9.56
CA ARG A 163 14.77 -2.72 10.19
C ARG A 163 13.38 -3.03 9.66
N THR A 164 12.57 -1.99 9.46
CA THR A 164 11.22 -2.15 8.91
C THR A 164 11.26 -2.60 7.45
N GLN A 165 12.15 -2.00 6.64
CA GLN A 165 12.35 -2.40 5.25
C GLN A 165 12.90 -3.83 5.12
N ALA A 166 13.84 -4.21 5.98
CA ALA A 166 14.40 -5.56 5.99
C ALA A 166 13.33 -6.62 6.31
N LYS A 167 12.40 -6.34 7.24
CA LYS A 167 11.27 -7.21 7.52
C LYS A 167 10.34 -7.38 6.31
N LEU A 168 10.09 -6.29 5.57
CA LEU A 168 9.28 -6.32 4.35
C LEU A 168 9.96 -7.12 3.24
N GLN A 169 11.27 -6.94 3.06
CA GLN A 169 12.04 -7.68 2.07
C GLN A 169 12.14 -9.16 2.42
N ALA A 170 12.33 -9.51 3.69
CA ALA A 170 12.35 -10.90 4.13
C ALA A 170 11.01 -11.60 3.85
N ALA A 171 9.89 -10.93 4.14
CA ALA A 171 8.57 -11.44 3.81
C ALA A 171 8.35 -11.61 2.29
N ALA A 172 8.91 -10.69 1.47
CA ALA A 172 8.81 -10.77 0.00
C ALA A 172 9.75 -11.83 -0.60
N THR A 173 10.93 -12.07 0.02
CA THR A 173 11.92 -13.06 -0.50
C THR A 173 11.52 -14.50 -0.16
N GLU A 174 10.76 -14.73 0.89
CA GLU A 174 10.14 -16.02 1.16
C GLU A 174 9.09 -16.41 0.10
N GLU A 175 8.68 -15.44 -0.75
CA GLU A 175 7.78 -15.64 -1.89
C GLU A 175 8.50 -16.12 -3.16
N GLU A 176 9.82 -15.88 -3.29
CA GLU A 176 10.59 -16.18 -4.52
C GLU A 176 11.40 -17.49 -4.46
N GLU A 177 11.57 -18.13 -3.30
CA GLU A 177 12.24 -19.43 -3.14
C GLU A 177 11.24 -20.59 -3.06
#